data_2bb9876ab46aecba7291afc7a4b9b1c5
#
_entry.id   2bb9876ab46aecba7291afc7a4b9b1c5
#
_cell.length_a   1.000
_cell.length_b   1.000
_cell.length_c   1.000
_cell.angle_alpha   90.00
_cell.angle_beta   90.00
_cell.angle_gamma   90.00
#
_symmetry.space_group_name_H-M   'P 1'
#
loop_
_entity.id
_entity.type
_entity.pdbx_description
1 polymer ?
#
loop_
_entity_poly.entity_id
_entity_poly.type
_entity_poly.pdbx_seq_one_letter_code
_entity_poly.pdbx_strand_id
1 'polypeptide(L)'
;MQETLTFPADSAVVIIEGVEEPIDTVGAEQTSEIIGKYFALCDSDADWHDVHLPINLSLQAPDGMSISGRATMVRNEEIYISMRVMGFEAAVIYANNDSAYFVDKYHKYYFAESFKALMGSSCLTIGNLQDLLLGRAFAPGQGTVCEESAITLFAEDDNAWGIEGDPESPQGMEWWCIATMDDVPVVSSVSFARSETSQADFIYSDVQTTPAGPVAGIVDIALIDGFKGASAQLKWSIKDAKWNTDKQINFKQPNGYKIITTDQLLRFLGQS
;
A
#
# COMPACT_ATOMS: atom_id res chain seq x y z
N MET A 1 8.56 25.13 10.53
CA MET A 1 7.63 24.93 11.66
C MET A 1 7.29 23.47 11.58
N GLN A 2 7.92 22.66 12.41
CA GLN A 2 7.71 21.21 12.45
C GLN A 2 6.40 20.99 13.20
N GLU A 3 5.40 20.48 12.53
CA GLU A 3 4.24 19.89 13.19
C GLU A 3 4.65 18.49 13.65
N THR A 4 4.89 18.38 14.93
CA THR A 4 5.03 17.09 15.60
C THR A 4 3.63 16.50 15.67
N LEU A 5 3.40 15.37 14.96
CA LEU A 5 2.19 14.59 15.11
C LEU A 5 2.14 14.09 16.56
N THR A 6 1.35 14.75 17.38
CA THR A 6 1.04 14.30 18.74
C THR A 6 -0.25 13.48 18.64
N PHE A 7 -0.15 12.18 18.97
CA PHE A 7 -1.31 11.33 19.12
C PHE A 7 -2.24 11.87 20.22
N PRO A 8 -3.57 11.89 20.03
CA PRO A 8 -4.49 12.28 21.07
C PRO A 8 -4.44 11.26 22.22
N ALA A 9 -4.24 11.76 23.44
CA ALA A 9 -4.09 10.96 24.66
C ALA A 9 -5.40 10.33 25.18
N ASP A 10 -6.50 10.43 24.43
CA ASP A 10 -7.84 9.97 24.84
C ASP A 10 -8.51 9.04 23.81
N SER A 11 -7.73 8.24 23.09
CA SER A 11 -8.29 7.23 22.17
C SER A 11 -8.80 6.03 22.95
N ALA A 12 -10.08 5.68 22.79
CA ALA A 12 -10.64 4.45 23.34
C ALA A 12 -10.06 3.26 22.56
N VAL A 13 -9.18 2.50 23.19
CA VAL A 13 -8.56 1.30 22.63
C VAL A 13 -9.53 0.13 22.77
N VAL A 14 -9.86 -0.54 21.66
CA VAL A 14 -10.61 -1.79 21.67
C VAL A 14 -9.70 -2.91 21.22
N ILE A 15 -9.33 -3.78 22.15
CA ILE A 15 -8.62 -5.02 21.84
C ILE A 15 -9.66 -6.08 21.55
N ILE A 16 -9.69 -6.61 20.32
CA ILE A 16 -10.56 -7.74 19.97
C ILE A 16 -9.87 -9.04 20.38
N GLU A 17 -9.69 -9.21 21.68
CA GLU A 17 -9.52 -10.50 22.34
C GLU A 17 -10.53 -10.52 23.49
N GLY A 18 -11.47 -11.46 23.43
CA GLY A 18 -12.54 -11.78 24.38
C GLY A 18 -12.49 -11.08 25.74
N VAL A 19 -12.96 -9.84 25.87
CA VAL A 19 -12.88 -9.07 27.11
C VAL A 19 -14.26 -8.73 27.64
N GLU A 20 -14.47 -9.15 28.88
CA GLU A 20 -15.48 -8.64 29.81
C GLU A 20 -14.84 -7.53 30.65
N GLU A 21 -15.03 -6.24 30.32
CA GLU A 21 -14.92 -5.13 31.30
C GLU A 21 -15.86 -3.97 30.91
N PRO A 22 -16.46 -3.24 31.86
CA PRO A 22 -17.47 -2.25 31.59
C PRO A 22 -16.85 -0.93 31.11
N ILE A 23 -17.14 -0.55 29.88
CA ILE A 23 -16.75 0.71 29.24
C ILE A 23 -17.75 1.81 29.62
N ASP A 24 -17.26 3.02 29.82
CA ASP A 24 -18.06 4.22 30.09
C ASP A 24 -19.09 4.45 28.97
N THR A 25 -20.33 4.78 29.26
CA THR A 25 -21.48 4.67 28.32
C THR A 25 -21.34 5.50 27.03
N VAL A 26 -20.59 6.60 27.04
CA VAL A 26 -20.34 7.41 25.83
C VAL A 26 -19.30 6.74 24.92
N GLY A 27 -18.33 6.06 25.48
CA GLY A 27 -17.35 5.28 24.73
C GLY A 27 -17.93 3.97 24.13
N ALA A 28 -18.99 3.40 24.74
CA ALA A 28 -19.56 2.14 24.28
C ALA A 28 -20.34 2.27 22.95
N GLU A 29 -21.04 3.37 22.71
CA GLU A 29 -21.75 3.61 21.45
C GLU A 29 -20.77 3.81 20.29
N GLN A 30 -19.75 4.66 20.46
CA GLN A 30 -18.71 4.91 19.47
C GLN A 30 -17.90 3.64 19.16
N THR A 31 -17.54 2.88 20.18
CA THR A 31 -16.88 1.58 20.04
C THR A 31 -17.71 0.61 19.23
N SER A 32 -19.03 0.49 19.51
CA SER A 32 -19.93 -0.38 18.77
C SER A 32 -20.07 0.06 17.31
N GLU A 33 -20.06 1.36 17.03
CA GLU A 33 -20.10 1.90 15.68
C GLU A 33 -18.82 1.55 14.91
N ILE A 34 -17.62 1.78 15.47
CA ILE A 34 -16.34 1.45 14.84
C ILE A 34 -16.24 -0.05 14.53
N ILE A 35 -16.67 -0.91 15.46
CA ILE A 35 -16.73 -2.36 15.21
C ILE A 35 -17.64 -2.68 14.03
N GLY A 36 -18.81 -2.03 13.94
CA GLY A 36 -19.71 -2.18 12.80
C GLY A 36 -19.08 -1.73 11.49
N LYS A 37 -18.35 -0.60 11.48
CA LYS A 37 -17.61 -0.11 10.31
C LYS A 37 -16.46 -1.02 9.92
N TYR A 38 -15.75 -1.60 10.89
CA TYR A 38 -14.72 -2.60 10.64
C TYR A 38 -15.28 -3.82 9.89
N PHE A 39 -16.38 -4.39 10.35
CA PHE A 39 -17.01 -5.51 9.64
C PHE A 39 -17.52 -5.10 8.25
N ALA A 40 -18.11 -3.90 8.11
CA ALA A 40 -18.52 -3.40 6.80
C ALA A 40 -17.34 -3.21 5.84
N LEU A 41 -16.18 -2.77 6.34
CA LEU A 41 -14.94 -2.70 5.54
C LEU A 41 -14.50 -4.09 5.09
N CYS A 42 -14.51 -5.06 5.99
CA CYS A 42 -14.20 -6.46 5.68
C CYS A 42 -15.15 -7.05 4.63
N ASP A 43 -16.45 -6.84 4.82
CA ASP A 43 -17.48 -7.35 3.90
C ASP A 43 -17.45 -6.68 2.52
N SER A 44 -16.87 -5.47 2.42
CA SER A 44 -16.71 -4.77 1.15
C SER A 44 -15.62 -5.37 0.25
N ASP A 45 -14.69 -6.12 0.84
CA ASP A 45 -13.62 -6.77 0.12
C ASP A 45 -14.14 -8.02 -0.59
N ALA A 46 -13.91 -8.10 -1.90
CA ALA A 46 -14.24 -9.25 -2.70
C ALA A 46 -12.97 -9.95 -3.23
N ASP A 47 -13.07 -11.25 -3.39
CA ASP A 47 -11.99 -12.06 -3.97
C ASP A 47 -11.76 -11.70 -5.43
N TRP A 48 -10.50 -11.58 -5.78
CA TRP A 48 -10.06 -11.44 -7.16
C TRP A 48 -8.80 -12.29 -7.39
N HIS A 49 -8.58 -12.73 -8.62
CA HIS A 49 -7.41 -13.55 -8.94
C HIS A 49 -6.42 -12.87 -9.88
N ASP A 50 -6.88 -11.99 -10.76
CA ASP A 50 -6.00 -11.14 -11.55
C ASP A 50 -6.64 -9.81 -11.90
N VAL A 51 -5.80 -8.80 -12.12
CA VAL A 51 -6.22 -7.52 -12.69
C VAL A 51 -5.20 -7.00 -13.69
N HIS A 52 -5.69 -6.44 -14.78
CA HIS A 52 -4.89 -5.75 -15.78
C HIS A 52 -5.48 -4.37 -16.06
N LEU A 53 -4.71 -3.30 -15.81
CA LEU A 53 -5.21 -1.94 -15.91
C LEU A 53 -4.13 -0.95 -16.37
N PRO A 54 -4.53 0.13 -17.09
CA PRO A 54 -3.63 1.23 -17.39
C PRO A 54 -3.28 2.03 -16.13
N ILE A 55 -2.06 2.57 -16.11
CA ILE A 55 -1.55 3.41 -15.04
C ILE A 55 -0.88 4.67 -15.57
N ASN A 56 -0.81 5.68 -14.71
CA ASN A 56 0.09 6.82 -14.86
C ASN A 56 0.83 7.02 -13.53
N LEU A 57 2.16 7.03 -13.59
CA LEU A 57 3.03 7.31 -12.45
C LEU A 57 3.65 8.70 -12.64
N SER A 58 3.47 9.57 -11.66
CA SER A 58 4.10 10.89 -11.62
C SER A 58 5.03 10.97 -10.42
N LEU A 59 6.31 11.22 -10.65
CA LEU A 59 7.30 11.48 -9.62
C LEU A 59 7.35 12.98 -9.35
N GLN A 60 7.23 13.36 -8.09
CA GLN A 60 7.34 14.75 -7.64
C GLN A 60 8.82 15.03 -7.31
N ALA A 61 9.64 15.11 -8.35
CA ALA A 61 11.01 15.58 -8.28
C ALA A 61 11.08 17.04 -8.80
N PRO A 62 12.19 17.79 -8.59
CA PRO A 62 12.32 19.16 -9.10
C PRO A 62 12.00 19.31 -10.59
N ASP A 63 12.27 18.28 -11.38
CA ASP A 63 12.00 18.27 -12.84
C ASP A 63 10.71 17.50 -13.21
N GLY A 64 9.94 17.03 -12.27
CA GLY A 64 8.68 16.30 -12.38
C GLY A 64 8.60 15.35 -13.59
N MET A 65 8.50 14.07 -13.37
CA MET A 65 8.37 13.08 -14.46
C MET A 65 7.04 12.38 -14.38
N SER A 66 6.31 12.31 -15.50
CA SER A 66 5.11 11.50 -15.60
C SER A 66 5.27 10.47 -16.71
N ILE A 67 4.94 9.22 -16.42
CA ILE A 67 5.07 8.11 -17.34
C ILE A 67 3.83 7.23 -17.29
N SER A 68 3.27 6.92 -18.45
CA SER A 68 2.11 6.04 -18.58
C SER A 68 2.55 4.60 -18.78
N GLY A 69 1.70 3.68 -18.39
CA GLY A 69 2.01 2.27 -18.49
C GLY A 69 0.80 1.36 -18.31
N ARG A 70 1.09 0.12 -17.97
CA ARG A 70 0.09 -0.89 -17.62
C ARG A 70 0.60 -1.73 -16.47
N ALA A 71 -0.28 -2.01 -15.52
CA ALA A 71 -0.05 -2.98 -14.48
C ALA A 71 -0.82 -4.26 -14.76
N THR A 72 -0.23 -5.37 -14.38
CA THR A 72 -0.87 -6.68 -14.25
C THR A 72 -0.50 -7.23 -12.89
N MET A 73 -1.47 -7.68 -12.13
CA MET A 73 -1.27 -8.31 -10.83
C MET A 73 -1.98 -9.66 -10.85
N VAL A 74 -1.31 -10.69 -10.37
CA VAL A 74 -1.89 -11.99 -10.04
C VAL A 74 -1.93 -12.09 -8.52
N ARG A 75 -3.11 -12.27 -7.95
CA ARG A 75 -3.34 -12.14 -6.51
C ARG A 75 -2.43 -13.06 -5.71
N ASN A 76 -1.74 -12.46 -4.72
CA ASN A 76 -0.78 -13.12 -3.83
C ASN A 76 0.45 -13.74 -4.51
N GLU A 77 0.60 -13.60 -5.82
CA GLU A 77 1.67 -14.22 -6.58
C GLU A 77 2.67 -13.21 -7.13
N GLU A 78 2.21 -12.25 -7.95
CA GLU A 78 3.13 -11.38 -8.67
C GLU A 78 2.49 -10.05 -9.12
N ILE A 79 3.37 -9.06 -9.33
CA ILE A 79 3.06 -7.74 -9.85
C ILE A 79 3.98 -7.47 -11.04
N TYR A 80 3.43 -7.00 -12.15
CA TYR A 80 4.16 -6.55 -13.33
C TYR A 80 3.66 -5.19 -13.78
N ILE A 81 4.55 -4.20 -13.78
CA ILE A 81 4.25 -2.84 -14.24
C ILE A 81 5.16 -2.51 -15.42
N SER A 82 4.56 -2.30 -16.58
CA SER A 82 5.25 -1.90 -17.82
C SER A 82 5.04 -0.42 -18.04
N MET A 83 6.11 0.35 -18.05
CA MET A 83 6.09 1.80 -18.31
C MET A 83 6.50 2.08 -19.75
N ARG A 84 5.82 3.02 -20.42
CA ARG A 84 5.98 3.27 -21.84
C ARG A 84 6.27 4.73 -22.15
N VAL A 85 7.23 4.93 -23.06
CA VAL A 85 7.56 6.22 -23.64
C VAL A 85 7.39 6.12 -25.15
N MET A 86 6.60 7.00 -25.74
CA MET A 86 6.30 7.01 -27.19
C MET A 86 5.87 5.64 -27.74
N GLY A 87 5.11 4.85 -26.95
CA GLY A 87 4.63 3.53 -27.33
C GLY A 87 5.62 2.37 -27.11
N PHE A 88 6.89 2.65 -26.80
CA PHE A 88 7.89 1.64 -26.47
C PHE A 88 7.92 1.39 -24.95
N GLU A 89 8.12 0.15 -24.57
CA GLU A 89 8.33 -0.23 -23.18
C GLU A 89 9.72 0.22 -22.73
N ALA A 90 9.76 1.29 -21.93
CA ALA A 90 11.00 1.93 -21.48
C ALA A 90 11.52 1.32 -20.19
N ALA A 91 10.60 0.97 -19.25
CA ALA A 91 10.95 0.36 -17.99
C ALA A 91 9.93 -0.67 -17.56
N VAL A 92 10.35 -1.60 -16.71
CA VAL A 92 9.53 -2.64 -16.09
C VAL A 92 9.84 -2.72 -14.61
N ILE A 93 8.79 -2.78 -13.79
CA ILE A 93 8.86 -3.22 -12.40
C ILE A 93 8.20 -4.59 -12.35
N TYR A 94 8.87 -5.54 -11.74
CA TYR A 94 8.35 -6.88 -11.50
C TYR A 94 8.67 -7.30 -10.08
N ALA A 95 7.70 -7.87 -9.39
CA ALA A 95 7.88 -8.45 -8.07
C ALA A 95 7.03 -9.71 -7.92
N ASN A 96 7.57 -10.67 -7.22
CA ASN A 96 6.90 -11.87 -6.73
C ASN A 96 7.36 -12.16 -5.29
N ASN A 97 6.91 -13.27 -4.70
CA ASN A 97 7.25 -13.62 -3.32
C ASN A 97 8.76 -13.82 -3.07
N ASP A 98 9.55 -14.08 -4.12
CA ASP A 98 10.99 -14.35 -4.01
C ASP A 98 11.84 -13.14 -4.35
N SER A 99 11.47 -12.38 -5.37
CA SER A 99 12.34 -11.41 -6.03
C SER A 99 11.60 -10.18 -6.51
N ALA A 100 12.30 -9.06 -6.56
CA ALA A 100 11.84 -7.85 -7.22
C ALA A 100 12.89 -7.33 -8.19
N TYR A 101 12.42 -6.80 -9.31
CA TYR A 101 13.22 -6.28 -10.41
C TYR A 101 12.75 -4.90 -10.80
N PHE A 102 13.70 -4.02 -11.08
CA PHE A 102 13.49 -2.84 -11.90
C PHE A 102 14.37 -2.97 -13.15
N VAL A 103 13.78 -2.82 -14.33
CA VAL A 103 14.48 -2.97 -15.61
C VAL A 103 14.36 -1.68 -16.42
N ASP A 104 15.45 -0.99 -16.64
CA ASP A 104 15.55 0.11 -17.59
C ASP A 104 15.96 -0.43 -18.97
N LYS A 105 15.00 -0.52 -19.89
CA LYS A 105 15.23 -1.05 -21.22
C LYS A 105 15.95 -0.07 -22.15
N TYR A 106 15.85 1.22 -21.86
CA TYR A 106 16.47 2.26 -22.65
C TYR A 106 18.00 2.29 -22.45
N HIS A 107 18.45 2.30 -21.17
CA HIS A 107 19.88 2.32 -20.85
C HIS A 107 20.46 0.91 -20.67
N LYS A 108 19.64 -0.14 -20.76
CA LYS A 108 20.04 -1.53 -20.53
C LYS A 108 20.64 -1.77 -19.14
N TYR A 109 19.97 -1.24 -18.12
CA TYR A 109 20.26 -1.51 -16.73
C TYR A 109 19.15 -2.35 -16.09
N TYR A 110 19.48 -3.11 -15.09
CA TYR A 110 18.49 -3.70 -14.22
C TYR A 110 18.99 -3.75 -12.78
N PHE A 111 18.05 -3.61 -11.87
CA PHE A 111 18.18 -3.89 -10.46
C PHE A 111 17.47 -5.20 -10.16
N ALA A 112 18.03 -6.02 -9.29
CA ALA A 112 17.40 -7.25 -8.81
C ALA A 112 17.79 -7.47 -7.36
N GLU A 113 16.79 -7.73 -6.52
CA GLU A 113 16.98 -8.03 -5.11
C GLU A 113 15.94 -9.06 -4.67
N SER A 114 16.20 -9.77 -3.57
CA SER A 114 15.16 -10.61 -2.97
C SER A 114 14.04 -9.71 -2.43
N PHE A 115 12.79 -10.16 -2.59
CA PHE A 115 11.64 -9.42 -2.07
C PHE A 115 11.76 -9.20 -0.56
N LYS A 116 12.20 -10.22 0.17
CA LYS A 116 12.45 -10.14 1.61
C LYS A 116 13.50 -9.09 1.98
N ALA A 117 14.58 -8.94 1.21
CA ALA A 117 15.61 -7.94 1.50
C ALA A 117 15.09 -6.51 1.28
N LEU A 118 14.25 -6.29 0.27
CA LEU A 118 13.62 -5.01 0.02
C LEU A 118 12.60 -4.64 1.10
N MET A 119 11.76 -5.58 1.49
CA MET A 119 10.75 -5.36 2.53
C MET A 119 11.36 -5.29 3.94
N GLY A 120 12.59 -5.78 4.11
CA GLY A 120 13.31 -5.74 5.39
C GLY A 120 12.58 -6.50 6.48
N SER A 121 12.39 -5.86 7.63
CA SER A 121 11.65 -6.41 8.77
C SER A 121 10.12 -6.26 8.67
N SER A 122 9.60 -5.64 7.60
CA SER A 122 8.18 -5.32 7.50
C SER A 122 7.25 -6.52 7.39
N CYS A 123 7.77 -7.70 7.08
CA CYS A 123 7.01 -8.92 6.81
C CYS A 123 5.95 -8.80 5.71
N LEU A 124 5.94 -7.70 4.95
CA LEU A 124 4.99 -7.50 3.86
C LEU A 124 5.08 -8.62 2.82
N THR A 125 3.93 -9.11 2.41
CA THR A 125 3.78 -10.08 1.33
C THR A 125 3.48 -9.39 0.00
N ILE A 126 3.53 -10.11 -1.11
CA ILE A 126 3.07 -9.59 -2.40
C ILE A 126 1.57 -9.21 -2.33
N GLY A 127 0.76 -9.99 -1.61
CA GLY A 127 -0.65 -9.66 -1.39
C GLY A 127 -0.82 -8.32 -0.67
N ASN A 128 -0.06 -8.09 0.41
CA ASN A 128 -0.09 -6.82 1.12
C ASN A 128 0.34 -5.64 0.22
N LEU A 129 1.36 -5.84 -0.62
CA LEU A 129 1.77 -4.81 -1.57
C LEU A 129 0.69 -4.52 -2.62
N GLN A 130 -0.06 -5.54 -3.06
CA GLN A 130 -1.19 -5.36 -3.96
C GLN A 130 -2.32 -4.58 -3.28
N ASP A 131 -2.66 -4.91 -2.04
CA ASP A 131 -3.68 -4.20 -1.28
C ASP A 131 -3.26 -2.73 -1.03
N LEU A 132 -2.01 -2.50 -0.66
CA LEU A 132 -1.43 -1.17 -0.49
C LEU A 132 -1.53 -0.33 -1.78
N LEU A 133 -1.23 -0.92 -2.94
CA LEU A 133 -1.32 -0.23 -4.23
C LEU A 133 -2.75 0.02 -4.69
N LEU A 134 -3.72 -0.72 -4.20
CA LEU A 134 -5.14 -0.61 -4.56
C LEU A 134 -5.97 0.15 -3.51
N GLY A 135 -5.39 0.53 -2.37
CA GLY A 135 -6.09 1.22 -1.28
C GLY A 135 -7.05 0.30 -0.53
N ARG A 136 -6.65 -0.94 -0.29
CA ARG A 136 -7.41 -1.94 0.47
C ARG A 136 -6.78 -2.14 1.84
N ALA A 137 -7.58 -2.47 2.83
CA ALA A 137 -7.08 -2.77 4.16
C ALA A 137 -6.35 -4.13 4.19
N PHE A 138 -5.25 -4.21 4.94
CA PHE A 138 -4.51 -5.45 5.16
C PHE A 138 -3.75 -5.40 6.48
N ALA A 139 -3.38 -6.55 7.01
CA ALA A 139 -2.45 -6.67 8.12
C ALA A 139 -1.08 -7.12 7.60
N PRO A 140 0.03 -6.41 7.93
CA PRO A 140 1.36 -6.75 7.45
C PRO A 140 1.76 -8.20 7.79
N GLY A 141 2.20 -8.96 6.79
CA GLY A 141 2.59 -10.37 6.94
C GLY A 141 1.43 -11.36 7.01
N GLN A 142 0.21 -10.86 6.98
CA GLN A 142 -1.02 -11.64 6.99
C GLN A 142 -1.83 -11.33 5.72
N GLY A 143 -3.02 -11.89 5.60
CA GLY A 143 -3.93 -11.58 4.50
C GLY A 143 -4.68 -10.27 4.70
N THR A 144 -6.00 -10.31 4.56
CA THR A 144 -6.86 -9.18 4.86
C THR A 144 -6.95 -8.96 6.38
N VAL A 145 -7.25 -7.74 6.82
CA VAL A 145 -7.43 -7.44 8.26
C VAL A 145 -8.59 -8.20 8.91
N CYS A 146 -9.45 -8.82 8.10
CA CYS A 146 -10.60 -9.61 8.57
C CYS A 146 -10.24 -11.04 8.97
N GLU A 147 -9.02 -11.48 8.70
CA GLU A 147 -8.47 -12.69 9.26
C GLU A 147 -8.09 -12.43 10.74
N GLU A 148 -7.84 -13.49 11.51
CA GLU A 148 -7.48 -13.40 12.94
C GLU A 148 -6.16 -12.63 13.11
N SER A 149 -6.23 -11.32 13.09
CA SER A 149 -5.09 -10.41 13.25
C SER A 149 -5.13 -9.77 14.63
N ALA A 150 -4.01 -9.70 15.31
CA ALA A 150 -3.87 -8.85 16.49
C ALA A 150 -3.87 -7.37 16.01
N ILE A 151 -5.01 -6.72 16.13
CA ILE A 151 -5.22 -5.33 15.75
C ILE A 151 -5.92 -4.57 16.87
N THR A 152 -5.70 -3.28 16.89
CA THR A 152 -6.44 -2.34 17.74
C THR A 152 -7.28 -1.43 16.86
N LEU A 153 -8.53 -1.20 17.22
CA LEU A 153 -9.41 -0.24 16.57
C LEU A 153 -9.46 1.05 17.40
N PHE A 154 -9.41 2.20 16.73
CA PHE A 154 -9.45 3.50 17.41
C PHE A 154 -10.29 4.51 16.63
N ALA A 155 -10.83 5.51 17.34
CA ALA A 155 -11.47 6.67 16.72
C ALA A 155 -10.37 7.67 16.33
N GLU A 156 -10.35 8.12 15.08
CA GLU A 156 -9.43 9.17 14.63
C GLU A 156 -10.07 10.55 14.80
N ASP A 157 -11.27 10.72 14.23
CA ASP A 157 -12.11 11.89 14.39
C ASP A 157 -13.59 11.55 14.14
N ASP A 158 -14.47 12.57 14.03
CA ASP A 158 -15.90 12.37 13.79
C ASP A 158 -16.21 11.70 12.44
N ASN A 159 -15.28 11.68 11.48
CA ASN A 159 -15.47 11.19 10.12
C ASN A 159 -14.54 10.01 9.78
N ALA A 160 -13.65 9.63 10.69
CA ALA A 160 -12.63 8.62 10.44
C ALA A 160 -12.35 7.77 11.67
N TRP A 161 -11.98 6.54 11.43
CA TRP A 161 -11.53 5.56 12.41
C TRP A 161 -10.31 4.82 11.88
N GLY A 162 -9.58 4.17 12.77
CA GLY A 162 -8.34 3.52 12.38
C GLY A 162 -8.17 2.12 12.89
N ILE A 163 -7.23 1.44 12.24
CA ILE A 163 -6.72 0.12 12.60
C ILE A 163 -5.22 0.30 12.79
N GLU A 164 -4.70 -0.18 13.91
CA GLU A 164 -3.25 -0.28 14.12
C GLU A 164 -2.86 -1.73 14.45
N GLY A 165 -1.64 -2.10 14.11
CA GLY A 165 -1.07 -3.39 14.48
C GLY A 165 -0.56 -3.38 15.91
N ASP A 166 -0.38 -4.57 16.47
CA ASP A 166 0.22 -4.74 17.79
C ASP A 166 1.63 -4.10 17.81
N PRO A 167 1.86 -3.07 18.65
CA PRO A 167 3.16 -2.42 18.78
C PRO A 167 4.24 -3.36 19.36
N GLU A 168 3.86 -4.44 20.04
CA GLU A 168 4.78 -5.48 20.52
C GLU A 168 5.10 -6.54 19.45
N SER A 169 4.56 -6.38 18.25
CA SER A 169 4.83 -7.26 17.13
C SER A 169 6.34 -7.35 16.85
N PRO A 170 6.87 -8.58 16.63
CA PRO A 170 8.31 -8.80 16.41
C PRO A 170 8.87 -8.08 15.16
N GLN A 171 8.04 -7.39 14.42
CA GLN A 171 8.36 -6.76 13.15
C GLN A 171 9.06 -5.41 13.31
N GLY A 172 8.98 -4.77 14.49
CA GLY A 172 9.69 -3.50 14.79
C GLY A 172 9.30 -2.35 13.85
N MET A 173 8.10 -2.40 13.28
CA MET A 173 7.53 -1.41 12.39
C MET A 173 6.11 -1.13 12.84
N GLU A 174 5.85 0.12 13.15
CA GLU A 174 4.50 0.60 13.41
C GLU A 174 3.75 0.76 12.10
N TRP A 175 2.49 0.40 12.07
CA TRP A 175 1.62 0.64 10.93
C TRP A 175 0.20 0.96 11.41
N TRP A 176 -0.46 1.79 10.64
CA TRP A 176 -1.88 2.11 10.85
C TRP A 176 -2.57 2.36 9.52
N CYS A 177 -3.85 2.06 9.52
CA CYS A 177 -4.73 2.24 8.38
C CYS A 177 -5.93 3.07 8.85
N ILE A 178 -6.19 4.19 8.18
CA ILE A 178 -7.34 5.05 8.46
C ILE A 178 -8.42 4.79 7.43
N ALA A 179 -9.66 4.66 7.89
CA ALA A 179 -10.83 4.45 7.07
C ALA A 179 -11.94 5.48 7.38
N THR A 180 -12.83 5.70 6.43
CA THR A 180 -13.94 6.66 6.57
C THR A 180 -15.07 6.09 7.43
N MET A 181 -15.85 6.97 8.06
CA MET A 181 -17.08 6.63 8.81
C MET A 181 -18.33 6.48 7.93
N ASP A 182 -18.18 6.45 6.61
CA ASP A 182 -19.27 6.25 5.66
C ASP A 182 -20.00 4.92 5.86
N ASP A 183 -21.22 4.79 5.33
CA ASP A 183 -22.00 3.52 5.38
C ASP A 183 -21.25 2.35 4.73
N VAL A 184 -20.51 2.64 3.65
CA VAL A 184 -19.53 1.73 3.07
C VAL A 184 -18.15 2.34 3.30
N PRO A 185 -17.46 1.97 4.38
CA PRO A 185 -16.17 2.55 4.71
C PRO A 185 -15.13 2.20 3.64
N VAL A 186 -14.23 3.14 3.39
CA VAL A 186 -13.10 2.96 2.47
C VAL A 186 -11.82 3.41 3.15
N VAL A 187 -10.71 2.76 2.82
CA VAL A 187 -9.40 3.17 3.31
C VAL A 187 -9.05 4.54 2.74
N SER A 188 -8.73 5.50 3.61
CA SER A 188 -8.28 6.84 3.25
C SER A 188 -6.77 6.97 3.28
N SER A 189 -6.09 6.25 4.18
CA SER A 189 -4.62 6.21 4.21
C SER A 189 -4.09 4.93 4.86
N VAL A 190 -2.85 4.58 4.50
CA VAL A 190 -2.03 3.59 5.21
C VAL A 190 -0.67 4.20 5.45
N SER A 191 -0.17 4.08 6.66
CA SER A 191 1.13 4.61 7.05
C SER A 191 1.97 3.54 7.72
N PHE A 192 3.28 3.65 7.53
CA PHE A 192 4.29 2.81 8.17
C PHE A 192 5.35 3.71 8.77
N ALA A 193 5.75 3.43 10.00
CA ALA A 193 6.89 4.09 10.63
C ALA A 193 7.86 3.04 11.18
N ARG A 194 9.15 3.24 10.87
CA ARG A 194 10.24 2.47 11.46
C ARG A 194 10.95 3.28 12.56
N SER A 195 10.88 4.60 12.46
CA SER A 195 11.42 5.56 13.41
C SER A 195 10.78 6.91 13.15
N GLU A 196 10.98 7.89 14.04
CA GLU A 196 10.53 9.28 13.85
C GLU A 196 11.04 9.93 12.54
N THR A 197 12.08 9.38 11.93
CA THR A 197 12.69 9.91 10.71
C THR A 197 12.59 8.97 9.50
N SER A 198 11.90 7.84 9.62
CA SER A 198 11.73 6.90 8.52
C SER A 198 10.27 6.45 8.46
N GLN A 199 9.54 7.01 7.50
CA GLN A 199 8.09 6.85 7.36
C GLN A 199 7.71 6.69 5.88
N ALA A 200 6.64 5.96 5.64
CA ALA A 200 6.00 5.84 4.33
C ALA A 200 4.49 6.03 4.48
N ASP A 201 3.94 6.98 3.74
CA ASP A 201 2.52 7.31 3.75
C ASP A 201 1.91 7.06 2.37
N PHE A 202 0.74 6.45 2.36
CA PHE A 202 -0.08 6.19 1.19
C PHE A 202 -1.45 6.81 1.44
N ILE A 203 -1.82 7.81 0.65
CA ILE A 203 -3.10 8.52 0.76
C ILE A 203 -3.93 8.18 -0.46
N TYR A 204 -5.16 7.77 -0.24
CA TYR A 204 -6.06 7.25 -1.25
C TYR A 204 -7.18 8.23 -1.59
N SER A 205 -7.52 8.32 -2.87
CA SER A 205 -8.64 9.11 -3.35
C SER A 205 -9.23 8.53 -4.64
N ASP A 206 -10.34 9.10 -5.11
CA ASP A 206 -11.09 8.62 -6.28
C ASP A 206 -11.45 7.13 -6.17
N VAL A 207 -11.97 6.73 -4.99
CA VAL A 207 -12.34 5.33 -4.74
C VAL A 207 -13.52 4.94 -5.62
N GLN A 208 -13.40 3.80 -6.30
CA GLN A 208 -14.39 3.29 -7.23
C GLN A 208 -14.74 1.84 -6.90
N THR A 209 -16.02 1.47 -7.01
CA THR A 209 -16.47 0.09 -6.83
C THR A 209 -16.03 -0.78 -8.00
N THR A 210 -15.42 -1.92 -7.70
CA THR A 210 -14.89 -2.88 -8.67
C THR A 210 -15.35 -4.30 -8.32
N PRO A 211 -15.09 -5.31 -9.17
CA PRO A 211 -15.27 -6.71 -8.80
C PRO A 211 -14.46 -7.16 -7.57
N ALA A 212 -13.40 -6.43 -7.22
CA ALA A 212 -12.59 -6.68 -6.03
C ALA A 212 -13.05 -5.89 -4.79
N GLY A 213 -14.19 -5.18 -4.87
CA GLY A 213 -14.63 -4.23 -3.87
C GLY A 213 -14.16 -2.79 -4.18
N PRO A 214 -14.14 -1.91 -3.17
CA PRO A 214 -13.63 -0.55 -3.32
C PRO A 214 -12.13 -0.54 -3.66
N VAL A 215 -11.74 0.26 -4.66
CA VAL A 215 -10.34 0.42 -5.10
C VAL A 215 -10.06 1.89 -5.35
N ALA A 216 -8.94 2.40 -4.85
CA ALA A 216 -8.50 3.77 -5.06
C ALA A 216 -8.06 3.99 -6.51
N GLY A 217 -8.57 5.03 -7.16
CA GLY A 217 -8.12 5.48 -8.48
C GLY A 217 -6.84 6.29 -8.42
N ILE A 218 -6.56 6.91 -7.27
CA ILE A 218 -5.36 7.73 -7.04
C ILE A 218 -4.72 7.29 -5.72
N VAL A 219 -3.41 7.09 -5.77
CA VAL A 219 -2.57 6.81 -4.59
C VAL A 219 -1.44 7.85 -4.58
N ASP A 220 -1.47 8.73 -3.59
CA ASP A 220 -0.36 9.65 -3.31
C ASP A 220 0.58 8.97 -2.31
N ILE A 221 1.85 8.91 -2.67
CA ILE A 221 2.89 8.19 -1.92
C ILE A 221 3.91 9.21 -1.43
N ALA A 222 4.19 9.23 -0.14
CA ALA A 222 5.26 9.99 0.46
C ALA A 222 6.21 9.06 1.22
N LEU A 223 7.50 9.18 0.96
CA LEU A 223 8.54 8.43 1.64
C LEU A 223 9.48 9.42 2.32
N ILE A 224 9.74 9.23 3.59
CA ILE A 224 10.68 10.02 4.38
C ILE A 224 11.75 9.09 4.91
N ASP A 225 13.03 9.43 4.69
CA ASP A 225 14.17 8.74 5.28
C ASP A 225 15.23 9.75 5.70
N GLY A 226 15.28 10.06 6.99
CA GLY A 226 16.10 11.12 7.56
C GLY A 226 15.67 12.52 7.05
N PHE A 227 16.61 13.21 6.39
CA PHE A 227 16.34 14.53 5.80
C PHE A 227 15.93 14.47 4.32
N LYS A 228 15.76 13.28 3.78
CA LYS A 228 15.40 13.04 2.39
C LYS A 228 13.94 12.60 2.30
N GLY A 229 13.25 13.11 1.30
CA GLY A 229 11.89 12.71 0.99
C GLY A 229 11.73 12.46 -0.50
N ALA A 230 10.88 11.53 -0.84
CA ALA A 230 10.45 11.30 -2.21
C ALA A 230 8.92 11.21 -2.20
N SER A 231 8.29 11.78 -3.22
CA SER A 231 6.85 11.64 -3.40
C SER A 231 6.51 11.25 -4.83
N ALA A 232 5.46 10.46 -4.94
CA ALA A 232 4.94 9.99 -6.20
C ALA A 232 3.41 9.97 -6.15
N GLN A 233 2.78 10.09 -7.31
CA GLN A 233 1.35 9.85 -7.46
C GLN A 233 1.15 8.74 -8.49
N LEU A 234 0.39 7.73 -8.11
CA LEU A 234 -0.03 6.65 -8.97
C LEU A 234 -1.52 6.81 -9.28
N LYS A 235 -1.86 6.89 -10.56
CA LYS A 235 -3.24 6.96 -11.04
C LYS A 235 -3.59 5.67 -11.78
N TRP A 236 -4.66 5.04 -11.35
CA TRP A 236 -5.22 3.84 -11.96
C TRP A 236 -6.41 4.20 -12.85
N SER A 237 -6.43 3.73 -14.09
CA SER A 237 -7.63 3.81 -14.93
C SER A 237 -8.57 2.66 -14.58
N ILE A 238 -9.27 2.78 -13.46
CA ILE A 238 -10.15 1.72 -12.93
C ILE A 238 -11.25 1.34 -13.94
N LYS A 239 -11.78 2.32 -14.68
CA LYS A 239 -12.82 2.08 -15.71
C LYS A 239 -12.34 1.19 -16.86
N ASP A 240 -11.03 1.17 -17.12
CA ASP A 240 -10.40 0.37 -18.18
C ASP A 240 -9.78 -0.92 -17.62
N ALA A 241 -9.96 -1.18 -16.33
CA ALA A 241 -9.45 -2.37 -15.66
C ALA A 241 -10.17 -3.61 -16.14
N LYS A 242 -9.43 -4.68 -16.31
CA LYS A 242 -9.94 -6.02 -16.61
C LYS A 242 -9.61 -6.93 -15.44
N TRP A 243 -10.65 -7.39 -14.77
CA TRP A 243 -10.57 -8.24 -13.60
C TRP A 243 -10.89 -9.69 -13.98
N ASN A 244 -10.22 -10.63 -13.33
CA ASN A 244 -10.54 -12.06 -13.39
C ASN A 244 -10.57 -12.61 -14.82
N THR A 245 -9.50 -12.33 -15.57
CA THR A 245 -9.36 -12.67 -16.99
C THR A 245 -8.35 -13.79 -17.25
N ASP A 246 -7.89 -14.45 -16.19
CA ASP A 246 -6.83 -15.48 -16.23
C ASP A 246 -5.52 -14.97 -16.88
N LYS A 247 -5.24 -13.66 -16.63
CA LYS A 247 -4.07 -13.01 -17.19
C LYS A 247 -2.80 -13.55 -16.54
N GLN A 248 -1.91 -14.11 -17.35
CA GLN A 248 -0.61 -14.58 -16.90
C GLN A 248 0.47 -13.51 -17.14
N ILE A 249 1.41 -13.44 -16.22
CA ILE A 249 2.62 -12.63 -16.33
C ILE A 249 3.74 -13.54 -16.86
N ASN A 250 4.47 -13.07 -17.88
CA ASN A 250 5.60 -13.79 -18.45
C ASN A 250 6.84 -12.89 -18.36
N PHE A 251 7.33 -12.69 -17.14
CA PHE A 251 8.57 -11.97 -16.92
C PHE A 251 9.77 -12.85 -17.19
N LYS A 252 10.78 -12.26 -17.86
CA LYS A 252 12.08 -12.90 -18.06
C LYS A 252 13.16 -11.92 -17.62
N GLN A 253 14.07 -12.41 -16.79
CA GLN A 253 15.24 -11.63 -16.40
C GLN A 253 16.00 -11.17 -17.64
N PRO A 254 16.37 -9.89 -17.72
CA PRO A 254 17.05 -9.36 -18.89
C PRO A 254 18.44 -9.98 -19.04
N ASN A 255 18.79 -10.36 -20.28
CA ASN A 255 20.12 -10.87 -20.61
C ASN A 255 20.95 -9.76 -21.28
N GLY A 256 22.23 -9.63 -20.91
CA GLY A 256 23.14 -8.63 -21.46
C GLY A 256 22.92 -7.20 -20.94
N TYR A 257 22.11 -7.02 -19.89
CA TYR A 257 21.95 -5.74 -19.20
C TYR A 257 22.94 -5.65 -18.03
N LYS A 258 23.32 -4.42 -17.69
CA LYS A 258 24.20 -4.16 -16.55
C LYS A 258 23.36 -4.12 -15.26
N ILE A 259 23.80 -4.89 -14.26
CA ILE A 259 23.19 -4.83 -12.93
C ILE A 259 23.58 -3.53 -12.22
N ILE A 260 22.65 -2.90 -11.53
CA ILE A 260 22.87 -1.71 -10.72
C ILE A 260 22.55 -2.01 -9.25
N THR A 261 23.20 -1.26 -8.35
CA THR A 261 22.97 -1.35 -6.91
C THR A 261 21.76 -0.52 -6.47
N THR A 262 21.30 -0.72 -5.24
CA THR A 262 20.26 0.11 -4.60
C THR A 262 20.61 1.59 -4.64
N ASP A 263 21.85 1.98 -4.29
CA ASP A 263 22.31 3.37 -4.33
C ASP A 263 22.23 3.97 -5.74
N GLN A 264 22.55 3.17 -6.76
CA GLN A 264 22.45 3.62 -8.14
C GLN A 264 21.00 3.77 -8.58
N LEU A 265 20.12 2.84 -8.18
CA LEU A 265 18.70 2.93 -8.45
C LEU A 265 18.10 4.20 -7.81
N LEU A 266 18.41 4.47 -6.54
CA LEU A 266 17.95 5.66 -5.83
C LEU A 266 18.40 6.96 -6.51
N ARG A 267 19.62 7.02 -7.03
CA ARG A 267 20.11 8.17 -7.82
C ARG A 267 19.31 8.34 -9.12
N PHE A 268 18.97 7.26 -9.81
CA PHE A 268 18.12 7.33 -11.01
C PHE A 268 16.71 7.85 -10.69
N LEU A 269 16.18 7.54 -9.50
CA LEU A 269 14.88 8.01 -9.05
C LEU A 269 14.89 9.44 -8.48
N GLY A 270 16.06 10.15 -8.56
CA GLY A 270 16.18 11.55 -8.15
C GLY A 270 16.48 11.77 -6.67
N GLN A 271 16.86 10.74 -5.94
CA GLN A 271 17.38 10.85 -4.57
C GLN A 271 18.91 11.01 -4.65
N SER A 272 19.37 12.21 -4.73
CA SER A 272 20.81 12.53 -4.62
C SER A 272 21.07 13.46 -3.43
#